data_8b1881cb3a63a651bc94b6efee9aad2e
#
_entry.id   8b1881cb3a63a651bc94b6efee9aad2e
#
_cell.length_a   1.000
_cell.length_b   1.000
_cell.length_c   1.000
_cell.angle_alpha   90.00
_cell.angle_beta   90.00
_cell.angle_gamma   90.00
#
_symmetry.space_group_name_H-M   'P 1'
#
loop_
_entity.id
_entity.type
_entity.pdbx_description
1 polymer ?
#
loop_
_entity_poly.entity_id
_entity_poly.type
_entity_poly.pdbx_seq_one_letter_code
_entity_poly.pdbx_strand_id
1 'polypeptide(L)'
;MNKVLTIVIIFALSICLFTGCSKEKHDDIISETMEENVTELPTEPLTEPLTEPLTELLTESPTEPPTEPPTEPPTEPPLVHPETGELVSDYIFSLSNATRSAGYGAEGPRDETNRPYAVLNLQNEYGARYNTVFIGENEKVIYLTFVEGTEYVDADGVRKTEKLLNILRDNDVKATFFCTGSYVRRSADLCKRMIEEGHSLGGHGYAHVSGGMALQSVSAQYNDAYQMKNLVREVLGIELKLYRPDYEKFSHQSLAILNDMGLKTIMQSFAYRDYLLEEHPDNNETLDMFKKTLHNGEIMCLHPLCDTNIEIMQDFITYAKEQGYIFKSIN
;
A
#
# COMPACT_ATOMS: atom_id res chain seq x y z
N MET A 1 -17.19 3.56 -72.45
CA MET A 1 -17.01 2.11 -72.69
C MET A 1 -16.55 1.49 -71.38
N ASN A 2 -17.44 0.70 -70.80
CA ASN A 2 -17.34 0.04 -69.49
C ASN A 2 -16.25 -1.02 -69.43
N LYS A 3 -15.60 -1.17 -68.31
CA LYS A 3 -15.19 -2.48 -67.80
C LYS A 3 -15.31 -2.50 -66.29
N VAL A 4 -16.31 -3.22 -65.81
CA VAL A 4 -16.56 -3.69 -64.47
C VAL A 4 -15.55 -4.81 -64.17
N LEU A 5 -14.87 -4.75 -63.04
CA LEU A 5 -14.06 -5.85 -62.55
C LEU A 5 -14.65 -6.35 -61.22
N THR A 6 -15.26 -7.52 -61.29
CA THR A 6 -15.85 -8.28 -60.20
C THR A 6 -14.73 -8.98 -59.44
N ILE A 7 -14.61 -8.75 -58.13
CA ILE A 7 -13.75 -9.54 -57.23
C ILE A 7 -14.64 -10.45 -56.39
N VAL A 8 -14.43 -11.72 -56.53
CA VAL A 8 -15.08 -12.85 -55.83
C VAL A 8 -14.37 -13.02 -54.47
N ILE A 9 -15.14 -12.95 -53.39
CA ILE A 9 -14.66 -13.26 -52.02
C ILE A 9 -14.99 -14.74 -51.77
N ILE A 10 -13.96 -15.54 -51.53
CA ILE A 10 -14.09 -16.93 -51.10
C ILE A 10 -14.06 -16.95 -49.57
N PHE A 11 -15.18 -17.38 -48.97
CA PHE A 11 -15.27 -17.75 -47.57
C PHE A 11 -14.73 -19.18 -47.38
N ALA A 12 -13.74 -19.34 -46.56
CA ALA A 12 -13.35 -20.64 -46.02
C ALA A 12 -13.76 -20.72 -44.55
N LEU A 13 -14.84 -21.44 -44.29
CA LEU A 13 -15.22 -21.90 -42.94
C LEU A 13 -14.29 -23.04 -42.55
N SER A 14 -13.62 -22.92 -41.42
CA SER A 14 -13.00 -24.06 -40.75
C SER A 14 -13.61 -24.20 -39.37
N ILE A 15 -14.50 -25.17 -39.24
CA ILE A 15 -15.09 -25.63 -37.97
C ILE A 15 -14.09 -26.63 -37.37
N CYS A 16 -13.58 -26.33 -36.16
CA CYS A 16 -13.02 -27.35 -35.30
C CYS A 16 -13.72 -27.30 -33.95
N LEU A 17 -14.60 -28.29 -33.77
CA LEU A 17 -15.13 -28.70 -32.47
C LEU A 17 -14.02 -29.39 -31.67
N PHE A 18 -13.69 -28.89 -30.49
CA PHE A 18 -13.21 -29.74 -29.40
C PHE A 18 -13.79 -29.28 -28.08
N THR A 19 -14.58 -30.15 -27.50
CA THR A 19 -15.08 -30.19 -26.15
C THR A 19 -13.92 -30.45 -25.16
N GLY A 20 -13.85 -29.70 -24.09
CA GLY A 20 -12.94 -29.98 -23.00
C GLY A 20 -13.13 -29.00 -21.85
N CYS A 21 -14.01 -29.40 -20.93
CA CYS A 21 -14.20 -28.74 -19.63
C CYS A 21 -12.98 -28.99 -18.74
N SER A 22 -12.31 -27.95 -18.25
CA SER A 22 -11.61 -28.05 -16.98
C SER A 22 -11.60 -26.69 -16.31
N LYS A 23 -12.23 -26.67 -15.14
CA LYS A 23 -12.11 -25.63 -14.13
C LYS A 23 -10.68 -25.69 -13.59
N GLU A 24 -9.88 -24.69 -13.77
CA GLU A 24 -8.68 -24.48 -12.96
C GLU A 24 -8.88 -23.32 -12.01
N LYS A 25 -8.65 -23.67 -10.75
CA LYS A 25 -8.62 -22.82 -9.59
C LYS A 25 -7.44 -21.85 -9.70
N HIS A 26 -7.70 -20.59 -9.54
CA HIS A 26 -6.68 -19.59 -9.24
C HIS A 26 -6.73 -19.32 -7.73
N ASP A 27 -5.99 -20.12 -7.00
CA ASP A 27 -5.55 -19.81 -5.65
C ASP A 27 -4.17 -20.44 -5.47
N ASP A 28 -3.30 -19.73 -4.76
CA ASP A 28 -1.99 -20.16 -4.27
C ASP A 28 -0.79 -20.05 -5.24
N ILE A 29 -0.17 -18.88 -5.25
CA ILE A 29 1.30 -18.76 -5.30
C ILE A 29 1.69 -17.45 -4.58
N ILE A 30 1.93 -17.49 -3.30
CA ILE A 30 2.93 -16.70 -2.56
C ILE A 30 3.20 -17.44 -1.24
N SER A 31 4.12 -18.39 -1.27
CA SER A 31 4.88 -18.82 -0.11
C SER A 31 6.02 -19.73 -0.54
N GLU A 32 7.17 -19.14 -0.72
CA GLU A 32 8.52 -19.73 -0.80
C GLU A 32 9.41 -18.51 -1.07
N THR A 33 10.40 -18.15 -0.33
CA THR A 33 11.45 -18.86 0.36
C THR A 33 12.16 -17.89 1.30
N MET A 34 12.32 -18.24 2.54
CA MET A 34 13.51 -17.90 3.34
C MET A 34 13.72 -19.06 4.30
N GLU A 35 14.45 -20.08 3.88
CA GLU A 35 15.04 -21.05 4.78
C GLU A 35 16.31 -20.46 5.39
N GLU A 36 16.23 -20.14 6.67
CA GLU A 36 17.41 -19.95 7.50
C GLU A 36 18.03 -21.31 7.84
N ASN A 37 19.30 -21.48 7.54
CA ASN A 37 20.15 -22.57 7.98
C ASN A 37 20.20 -22.64 9.51
N VAL A 38 19.53 -23.62 10.09
CA VAL A 38 19.75 -24.05 11.47
C VAL A 38 20.64 -25.28 11.44
N THR A 39 21.85 -25.11 11.94
CA THR A 39 22.84 -26.17 12.17
C THR A 39 22.32 -27.15 13.20
N GLU A 40 22.21 -28.43 12.82
CA GLU A 40 21.89 -29.55 13.69
C GLU A 40 23.00 -29.78 14.71
N LEU A 41 22.60 -29.92 15.99
CA LEU A 41 23.43 -30.55 17.05
C LEU A 41 23.04 -32.03 17.16
N PRO A 42 24.01 -32.93 17.39
CA PRO A 42 23.77 -34.35 17.39
C PRO A 42 23.07 -34.83 18.68
N THR A 43 22.03 -35.63 18.53
CA THR A 43 21.34 -36.38 19.59
C THR A 43 22.03 -37.70 19.80
N GLU A 44 22.55 -37.92 21.00
CA GLU A 44 22.90 -39.29 21.49
C GLU A 44 21.67 -39.98 22.11
N PRO A 45 21.54 -41.29 21.98
CA PRO A 45 20.41 -42.06 22.53
C PRO A 45 20.69 -42.54 23.97
N LEU A 46 19.75 -42.25 24.86
CA LEU A 46 19.72 -42.91 26.19
C LEU A 46 18.84 -44.15 26.15
N THR A 47 19.48 -45.27 26.38
CA THR A 47 18.90 -46.61 26.54
C THR A 47 18.46 -46.88 27.98
N GLU A 48 17.37 -47.59 28.08
CA GLU A 48 16.93 -48.66 28.99
C GLU A 48 16.13 -48.37 30.27
N PRO A 49 15.19 -49.29 30.55
CA PRO A 49 14.14 -49.10 31.54
C PRO A 49 14.46 -49.84 32.86
N LEU A 50 14.08 -49.29 33.98
CA LEU A 50 14.05 -49.98 35.28
C LEU A 50 12.59 -50.18 35.70
N THR A 51 12.19 -51.46 35.68
CA THR A 51 11.01 -52.01 36.34
C THR A 51 11.31 -52.28 37.80
N GLU A 52 10.48 -51.78 38.71
CA GLU A 52 10.28 -52.42 40.05
C GLU A 52 8.83 -52.20 40.54
N PRO A 53 8.33 -53.10 41.46
CA PRO A 53 6.94 -53.48 41.48
C PRO A 53 6.07 -52.71 42.48
N LEU A 54 4.77 -52.77 42.18
CA LEU A 54 3.66 -52.24 42.96
C LEU A 54 3.61 -52.81 44.38
N THR A 55 3.52 -51.87 45.34
CA THR A 55 2.97 -52.19 46.67
C THR A 55 1.69 -51.39 46.87
N GLU A 56 0.58 -52.13 47.02
CA GLU A 56 -0.71 -51.54 47.35
C GLU A 56 -0.68 -50.85 48.71
N LEU A 57 -1.09 -49.58 48.76
CA LEU A 57 -1.55 -48.97 50.00
C LEU A 57 -2.90 -48.33 49.75
N LEU A 58 -3.92 -48.89 50.34
CA LEU A 58 -5.24 -48.34 50.52
C LEU A 58 -5.12 -47.08 51.36
N THR A 59 -5.43 -45.87 50.74
CA THR A 59 -5.64 -44.69 51.53
C THR A 59 -6.83 -43.88 50.94
N GLU A 60 -7.63 -43.51 51.87
CA GLU A 60 -8.81 -42.66 51.91
C GLU A 60 -9.01 -41.66 50.78
N SER A 61 -10.28 -41.54 50.35
CA SER A 61 -10.79 -40.59 49.41
C SER A 61 -10.43 -39.15 49.84
N PRO A 62 -9.72 -38.34 49.00
CA PRO A 62 -9.53 -36.95 49.34
C PRO A 62 -10.85 -36.20 49.14
N THR A 63 -11.26 -35.47 50.18
CA THR A 63 -12.29 -34.43 50.13
C THR A 63 -11.87 -33.41 49.10
N GLU A 64 -12.73 -33.13 48.08
CA GLU A 64 -12.51 -32.07 47.09
C GLU A 64 -12.27 -30.73 47.80
N PRO A 65 -11.22 -29.99 47.45
CA PRO A 65 -11.07 -28.64 47.93
C PRO A 65 -12.21 -27.77 47.35
N PRO A 66 -12.66 -26.72 48.05
CA PRO A 66 -13.71 -25.85 47.58
C PRO A 66 -13.28 -25.24 46.25
N THR A 67 -14.10 -25.40 45.22
CA THR A 67 -13.93 -24.78 43.90
C THR A 67 -14.03 -23.30 44.11
N GLU A 68 -12.91 -22.56 44.01
CA GLU A 68 -12.94 -21.11 43.93
C GLU A 68 -13.76 -20.73 42.68
N PRO A 69 -14.64 -19.72 42.78
CA PRO A 69 -15.36 -19.24 41.61
C PRO A 69 -14.35 -18.85 40.53
N PRO A 70 -14.65 -19.07 39.22
CA PRO A 70 -13.73 -18.77 38.15
C PRO A 70 -13.40 -17.27 38.24
N THR A 71 -12.13 -16.99 38.46
CA THR A 71 -11.57 -15.64 38.40
C THR A 71 -11.83 -15.14 36.99
N GLU A 72 -12.60 -14.07 36.82
CA GLU A 72 -12.78 -13.43 35.52
C GLU A 72 -11.40 -13.15 34.92
N PRO A 73 -11.18 -13.46 33.64
CA PRO A 73 -9.91 -13.16 33.00
C PRO A 73 -9.61 -11.67 33.18
N PRO A 74 -8.35 -11.30 33.43
CA PRO A 74 -7.98 -9.90 33.64
C PRO A 74 -8.44 -9.09 32.43
N THR A 75 -9.33 -8.14 32.67
CA THR A 75 -9.79 -7.20 31.65
C THR A 75 -8.58 -6.39 31.21
N GLU A 76 -8.22 -6.44 29.92
CA GLU A 76 -7.15 -5.60 29.39
C GLU A 76 -7.44 -4.13 29.75
N PRO A 77 -6.41 -3.37 30.13
CA PRO A 77 -6.61 -1.97 30.45
C PRO A 77 -7.18 -1.24 29.23
N PRO A 78 -8.09 -0.28 29.43
CA PRO A 78 -8.69 0.45 28.31
C PRO A 78 -7.61 1.15 27.47
N LEU A 79 -7.77 1.09 26.15
CA LEU A 79 -6.83 1.70 25.20
C LEU A 79 -6.93 3.22 25.28
N VAL A 80 -5.78 3.89 25.44
CA VAL A 80 -5.67 5.35 25.43
C VAL A 80 -5.03 5.84 24.14
N HIS A 81 -5.48 6.99 23.67
CA HIS A 81 -4.91 7.67 22.51
C HIS A 81 -3.47 8.10 22.83
N PRO A 82 -2.47 7.75 21.99
CA PRO A 82 -1.06 7.89 22.33
C PRO A 82 -0.56 9.34 22.43
N GLU A 83 -1.27 10.31 21.82
CA GLU A 83 -0.91 11.73 21.88
C GLU A 83 -1.67 12.48 22.99
N THR A 84 -2.96 12.20 23.17
CA THR A 84 -3.79 12.96 24.11
C THR A 84 -3.89 12.33 25.48
N GLY A 85 -3.67 11.02 25.60
CA GLY A 85 -3.86 10.24 26.82
C GLY A 85 -5.33 10.00 27.16
N GLU A 86 -6.27 10.43 26.31
CA GLU A 86 -7.70 10.18 26.49
C GLU A 86 -8.07 8.75 26.08
N LEU A 87 -9.18 8.25 26.58
CA LEU A 87 -9.68 6.93 26.18
C LEU A 87 -10.06 6.95 24.69
N VAL A 88 -9.61 5.91 23.95
CA VAL A 88 -10.05 5.71 22.57
C VAL A 88 -11.56 5.47 22.55
N SER A 89 -12.25 6.20 21.69
CA SER A 89 -13.71 6.17 21.59
C SER A 89 -14.24 4.77 21.20
N ASP A 90 -15.31 4.33 21.85
CA ASP A 90 -16.06 3.10 21.49
C ASP A 90 -16.52 3.12 20.04
N TYR A 91 -16.68 4.29 19.44
CA TYR A 91 -16.98 4.45 18.02
C TYR A 91 -15.91 3.77 17.14
N ILE A 92 -14.62 3.92 17.46
CA ILE A 92 -13.52 3.28 16.71
C ILE A 92 -13.67 1.76 16.72
N PHE A 93 -13.97 1.19 17.90
CA PHE A 93 -14.16 -0.27 18.03
C PHE A 93 -15.43 -0.79 17.35
N SER A 94 -16.44 0.05 17.18
CA SER A 94 -17.68 -0.32 16.50
C SER A 94 -17.57 -0.35 14.97
N LEU A 95 -16.51 0.23 14.40
CA LEU A 95 -16.32 0.31 12.95
C LEU A 95 -15.84 -1.02 12.36
N SER A 96 -16.27 -1.28 11.12
CA SER A 96 -15.83 -2.45 10.36
C SER A 96 -14.31 -2.37 10.09
N ASN A 97 -13.60 -3.46 10.38
CA ASN A 97 -12.21 -3.68 10.04
C ASN A 97 -12.02 -4.48 8.73
N ALA A 98 -13.11 -4.77 8.01
CA ALA A 98 -13.04 -5.41 6.71
C ALA A 98 -12.23 -4.55 5.74
N THR A 99 -11.11 -5.10 5.26
CA THR A 99 -10.17 -4.37 4.42
C THR A 99 -10.62 -4.28 2.98
N ARG A 100 -10.33 -3.15 2.36
CA ARG A 100 -10.49 -2.85 0.94
C ARG A 100 -9.18 -2.31 0.37
N SER A 101 -9.03 -2.36 -0.95
CA SER A 101 -7.97 -1.69 -1.69
C SER A 101 -8.56 -0.63 -2.61
N ALA A 102 -7.83 0.45 -2.84
CA ALA A 102 -8.21 1.47 -3.81
C ALA A 102 -8.15 0.95 -5.26
N GLY A 103 -7.40 -0.12 -5.50
CA GLY A 103 -7.18 -0.66 -6.84
C GLY A 103 -6.29 0.24 -7.70
N TYR A 104 -6.11 -0.15 -8.95
CA TYR A 104 -5.22 0.57 -9.86
C TYR A 104 -5.90 1.74 -10.61
N GLY A 105 -7.22 1.81 -10.66
CA GLY A 105 -7.94 2.87 -11.37
C GLY A 105 -7.77 2.86 -12.90
N ALA A 106 -6.99 1.92 -13.45
CA ALA A 106 -6.70 1.86 -14.88
C ALA A 106 -7.85 1.29 -15.71
N GLU A 107 -8.69 0.46 -15.10
CA GLU A 107 -9.77 -0.27 -15.78
C GLU A 107 -11.16 0.22 -15.35
N GLY A 108 -12.17 -0.16 -16.14
CA GLY A 108 -13.56 0.11 -15.85
C GLY A 108 -14.11 1.41 -16.46
N PRO A 109 -15.41 1.68 -16.24
CA PRO A 109 -16.09 2.84 -16.82
C PRO A 109 -15.61 4.14 -16.16
N ARG A 110 -15.62 5.21 -16.96
CA ARG A 110 -15.13 6.55 -16.61
C ARG A 110 -16.18 7.60 -16.96
N ASP A 111 -16.10 8.74 -16.31
CA ASP A 111 -16.94 9.90 -16.65
C ASP A 111 -16.40 10.63 -17.90
N GLU A 112 -17.06 11.72 -18.29
CA GLU A 112 -16.72 12.55 -19.46
C GLU A 112 -15.35 13.25 -19.36
N THR A 113 -14.78 13.35 -18.17
CA THR A 113 -13.45 13.89 -17.88
C THR A 113 -12.41 12.80 -17.60
N ASN A 114 -12.73 11.56 -18.00
CA ASN A 114 -11.91 10.37 -17.87
C ASN A 114 -11.67 9.91 -16.43
N ARG A 115 -12.46 10.37 -15.44
CA ARG A 115 -12.32 9.99 -14.03
C ARG A 115 -12.95 8.60 -13.77
N PRO A 116 -12.26 7.67 -13.09
CA PRO A 116 -12.77 6.32 -12.85
C PRO A 116 -13.98 6.34 -11.89
N TYR A 117 -15.15 5.82 -12.31
CA TYR A 117 -16.32 5.74 -11.43
C TYR A 117 -16.06 4.91 -10.16
N ALA A 118 -15.24 3.86 -10.24
CA ALA A 118 -14.88 3.07 -9.06
C ALA A 118 -14.22 3.95 -7.98
N VAL A 119 -13.32 4.85 -8.37
CA VAL A 119 -12.63 5.76 -7.45
C VAL A 119 -13.57 6.87 -6.96
N LEU A 120 -14.42 7.40 -7.82
CA LEU A 120 -15.44 8.39 -7.42
C LEU A 120 -16.40 7.81 -6.35
N ASN A 121 -16.76 6.55 -6.48
CA ASN A 121 -17.58 5.86 -5.46
C ASN A 121 -16.84 5.75 -4.12
N LEU A 122 -15.54 5.42 -4.13
CA LEU A 122 -14.73 5.40 -2.90
C LEU A 122 -14.62 6.80 -2.29
N GLN A 123 -14.40 7.83 -3.11
CA GLN A 123 -14.36 9.23 -2.64
C GLN A 123 -15.67 9.62 -1.98
N ASN A 124 -16.82 9.26 -2.56
CA ASN A 124 -18.14 9.56 -2.00
C ASN A 124 -18.41 8.80 -0.69
N GLU A 125 -17.98 7.54 -0.60
CA GLU A 125 -18.22 6.68 0.58
C GLU A 125 -17.34 7.07 1.77
N TYR A 126 -16.06 7.38 1.54
CA TYR A 126 -15.06 7.54 2.61
C TYR A 126 -14.55 8.97 2.77
N GLY A 127 -14.54 9.76 1.70
CA GLY A 127 -13.82 11.03 1.62
C GLY A 127 -14.12 11.97 2.78
N ALA A 128 -15.33 12.53 2.81
CA ALA A 128 -15.71 13.51 3.84
C ALA A 128 -15.80 12.89 5.24
N ARG A 129 -16.13 11.59 5.32
CA ARG A 129 -16.32 10.89 6.59
C ARG A 129 -15.03 10.71 7.37
N TYR A 130 -13.92 10.46 6.68
CA TYR A 130 -12.63 10.12 7.30
C TYR A 130 -11.48 11.02 6.86
N ASN A 131 -11.77 12.21 6.32
CA ASN A 131 -10.73 13.10 5.79
C ASN A 131 -9.78 12.37 4.82
N THR A 132 -10.37 11.58 3.91
CA THR A 132 -9.63 10.73 2.97
C THR A 132 -9.82 11.24 1.54
N VAL A 133 -8.76 11.24 0.74
CA VAL A 133 -8.77 11.67 -0.66
C VAL A 133 -8.32 10.53 -1.55
N PHE A 134 -9.21 10.10 -2.46
CA PHE A 134 -8.92 9.08 -3.48
C PHE A 134 -8.67 9.72 -4.85
N ILE A 135 -9.23 10.88 -5.09
CA ILE A 135 -9.12 11.64 -6.33
C ILE A 135 -9.31 13.12 -6.02
N GLY A 136 -8.62 13.99 -6.72
CA GLY A 136 -8.76 15.43 -6.58
C GLY A 136 -10.06 15.98 -7.17
N GLU A 137 -10.20 17.30 -7.14
CA GLU A 137 -11.32 18.00 -7.74
C GLU A 137 -11.35 17.79 -9.28
N ASN A 138 -12.52 18.01 -9.89
CA ASN A 138 -12.68 17.84 -11.33
C ASN A 138 -12.05 19.01 -12.12
N GLU A 139 -10.74 19.15 -11.97
CA GLU A 139 -9.92 20.16 -12.62
C GLU A 139 -8.73 19.50 -13.33
N LYS A 140 -8.15 20.16 -14.32
CA LYS A 140 -6.93 19.69 -14.98
C LYS A 140 -5.70 19.83 -14.08
N VAL A 141 -5.72 19.10 -12.96
CA VAL A 141 -4.63 19.01 -11.99
C VAL A 141 -4.21 17.56 -11.86
N ILE A 142 -2.91 17.33 -11.87
CA ILE A 142 -2.28 16.03 -11.58
C ILE A 142 -1.51 16.16 -10.26
N TYR A 143 -1.69 15.19 -9.39
CA TYR A 143 -0.92 15.01 -8.18
C TYR A 143 0.00 13.79 -8.38
N LEU A 144 1.26 14.05 -8.74
CA LEU A 144 2.28 13.01 -8.73
C LEU A 144 2.57 12.63 -7.29
N THR A 145 2.38 11.36 -6.96
CA THR A 145 2.71 10.84 -5.63
C THR A 145 3.63 9.65 -5.76
N PHE A 146 4.68 9.62 -4.95
CA PHE A 146 5.69 8.58 -4.95
C PHE A 146 5.74 7.88 -3.60
N VAL A 147 5.85 6.55 -3.63
CA VAL A 147 6.00 5.71 -2.44
C VAL A 147 7.47 5.32 -2.30
N GLU A 148 8.04 5.63 -1.13
CA GLU A 148 9.46 5.44 -0.81
C GLU A 148 9.64 4.43 0.32
N GLY A 149 10.05 3.22 -0.04
CA GLY A 149 10.33 2.15 0.92
C GLY A 149 11.82 1.89 1.13
N THR A 150 12.55 1.78 0.04
CA THR A 150 14.00 1.55 0.00
C THR A 150 14.59 2.34 -1.15
N GLU A 151 15.68 3.06 -0.89
CA GLU A 151 16.43 3.76 -1.92
C GLU A 151 17.30 2.78 -2.70
N TYR A 152 17.28 2.90 -4.01
CA TYR A 152 18.11 2.12 -4.93
C TYR A 152 19.01 3.04 -5.74
N VAL A 153 20.13 2.50 -6.17
CA VAL A 153 21.06 3.15 -7.11
C VAL A 153 20.92 2.52 -8.48
N ASP A 154 21.11 3.31 -9.51
CA ASP A 154 21.17 2.82 -10.88
C ASP A 154 22.55 2.24 -11.24
N ALA A 155 22.75 1.88 -12.51
CA ALA A 155 24.00 1.33 -13.02
C ALA A 155 25.19 2.31 -12.89
N ASP A 156 24.93 3.62 -12.83
CA ASP A 156 25.94 4.66 -12.68
C ASP A 156 26.23 5.01 -11.21
N GLY A 157 25.57 4.32 -10.27
CA GLY A 157 25.67 4.54 -8.84
C GLY A 157 24.92 5.78 -8.34
N VAL A 158 24.03 6.33 -9.14
CA VAL A 158 23.18 7.48 -8.76
C VAL A 158 21.88 6.97 -8.12
N ARG A 159 21.48 7.60 -7.02
CA ARG A 159 20.21 7.26 -6.36
C ARG A 159 19.01 7.56 -7.25
N LYS A 160 18.07 6.62 -7.35
CA LYS A 160 16.90 6.74 -8.23
C LYS A 160 16.00 7.91 -7.84
N THR A 161 15.75 8.10 -6.55
CA THR A 161 14.98 9.24 -6.05
C THR A 161 15.68 10.58 -6.33
N GLU A 162 17.01 10.60 -6.31
CA GLU A 162 17.79 11.80 -6.67
C GLU A 162 17.59 12.19 -8.13
N LYS A 163 17.62 11.21 -9.06
CA LYS A 163 17.31 11.44 -10.48
C LYS A 163 15.89 11.99 -10.66
N LEU A 164 14.92 11.38 -9.98
CA LEU A 164 13.52 11.83 -10.01
C LEU A 164 13.38 13.29 -9.55
N LEU A 165 13.99 13.64 -8.41
CA LEU A 165 13.97 15.01 -7.89
C LEU A 165 14.60 16.01 -8.87
N ASN A 166 15.66 15.63 -9.56
CA ASN A 166 16.26 16.46 -10.61
C ASN A 166 15.26 16.72 -11.75
N ILE A 167 14.57 15.69 -12.24
CA ILE A 167 13.54 15.83 -13.29
C ILE A 167 12.40 16.74 -12.83
N LEU A 168 11.90 16.54 -11.62
CA LEU A 168 10.82 17.37 -11.07
C LEU A 168 11.23 18.84 -10.94
N ARG A 169 12.45 19.10 -10.42
CA ARG A 169 13.02 20.45 -10.31
C ARG A 169 13.16 21.11 -11.67
N ASP A 170 13.74 20.42 -12.65
CA ASP A 170 14.06 20.96 -13.97
C ASP A 170 12.76 21.26 -14.77
N ASN A 171 11.64 20.66 -14.38
CA ASN A 171 10.32 20.91 -14.93
C ASN A 171 9.44 21.84 -14.07
N ASP A 172 9.91 22.36 -12.97
CA ASP A 172 9.14 23.13 -11.98
C ASP A 172 7.84 22.39 -11.56
N VAL A 173 7.96 21.11 -11.24
CA VAL A 173 6.87 20.24 -10.79
C VAL A 173 7.03 19.93 -9.31
N LYS A 174 5.95 20.10 -8.54
CA LYS A 174 5.90 19.69 -7.13
C LYS A 174 5.09 18.41 -7.00
N ALA A 175 5.61 17.48 -6.21
CA ALA A 175 5.04 16.15 -5.97
C ALA A 175 4.81 15.91 -4.47
N THR A 176 4.23 14.77 -4.13
CA THR A 176 4.08 14.31 -2.73
C THR A 176 4.79 12.97 -2.58
N PHE A 177 5.64 12.84 -1.57
CA PHE A 177 6.38 11.60 -1.28
C PHE A 177 5.83 10.96 -0.02
N PHE A 178 5.41 9.70 -0.11
CA PHE A 178 4.96 8.90 1.02
C PHE A 178 6.08 7.95 1.44
N CYS A 179 6.73 8.28 2.55
CA CYS A 179 7.95 7.60 3.01
C CYS A 179 7.64 6.62 4.14
N THR A 180 8.20 5.41 4.08
CA THR A 180 8.19 4.48 5.23
C THR A 180 9.10 4.98 6.34
N GLY A 181 8.90 4.50 7.57
CA GLY A 181 9.80 4.82 8.69
C GLY A 181 11.24 4.37 8.42
N SER A 182 11.44 3.28 7.71
CA SER A 182 12.76 2.82 7.27
C SER A 182 13.42 3.82 6.32
N TYR A 183 12.68 4.32 5.33
CA TYR A 183 13.19 5.29 4.36
C TYR A 183 13.57 6.62 5.03
N VAL A 184 12.71 7.14 5.91
CA VAL A 184 13.01 8.38 6.67
C VAL A 184 14.31 8.29 7.45
N ARG A 185 14.60 7.12 8.07
CA ARG A 185 15.87 6.92 8.82
C ARG A 185 17.07 6.82 7.92
N ARG A 186 16.96 6.10 6.79
CA ARG A 186 18.13 5.75 5.94
C ARG A 186 18.43 6.79 4.89
N SER A 187 17.43 7.55 4.44
CA SER A 187 17.50 8.54 3.37
C SER A 187 17.02 9.92 3.84
N ALA A 188 17.36 10.28 5.09
CA ALA A 188 16.95 11.54 5.70
C ALA A 188 17.39 12.77 4.88
N ASP A 189 18.53 12.68 4.21
CA ASP A 189 19.04 13.72 3.33
C ASP A 189 18.13 13.93 2.10
N LEU A 190 17.61 12.86 1.49
CA LEU A 190 16.64 12.96 0.40
C LEU A 190 15.31 13.49 0.89
N CYS A 191 14.82 13.04 2.06
CA CYS A 191 13.60 13.57 2.66
C CYS A 191 13.71 15.09 2.93
N LYS A 192 14.86 15.56 3.42
CA LYS A 192 15.11 17.00 3.60
C LYS A 192 15.14 17.74 2.28
N ARG A 193 15.80 17.18 1.27
CA ARG A 193 15.82 17.75 -0.10
C ARG A 193 14.40 17.87 -0.68
N MET A 194 13.53 16.84 -0.50
CA MET A 194 12.13 16.90 -0.91
C MET A 194 11.42 18.11 -0.31
N ILE A 195 11.58 18.33 0.99
CA ILE A 195 10.97 19.46 1.72
C ILE A 195 11.53 20.80 1.24
N GLU A 196 12.85 20.91 1.12
CA GLU A 196 13.56 22.14 0.69
C GLU A 196 13.19 22.53 -0.75
N GLU A 197 12.96 21.57 -1.63
CA GLU A 197 12.51 21.80 -3.00
C GLU A 197 10.99 22.05 -3.10
N GLY A 198 10.26 22.07 -1.97
CA GLY A 198 8.83 22.42 -1.90
C GLY A 198 7.89 21.27 -2.26
N HIS A 199 8.34 20.03 -2.18
CA HIS A 199 7.48 18.86 -2.24
C HIS A 199 6.81 18.63 -0.88
N SER A 200 5.66 17.92 -0.89
CA SER A 200 5.01 17.47 0.35
C SER A 200 5.54 16.09 0.76
N LEU A 201 5.63 15.84 2.07
CA LEU A 201 6.02 14.55 2.63
C LEU A 201 4.89 13.99 3.49
N GLY A 202 4.53 12.73 3.27
CA GLY A 202 3.56 11.94 4.03
C GLY A 202 4.18 10.65 4.59
N GLY A 203 3.52 10.04 5.56
CA GLY A 203 3.88 8.73 6.10
C GLY A 203 3.33 7.57 5.27
N HIS A 204 4.08 6.46 5.24
CA HIS A 204 3.67 5.20 4.58
C HIS A 204 3.98 3.98 5.47
N GLY A 205 3.49 3.99 6.71
CA GLY A 205 3.79 2.99 7.72
C GLY A 205 5.13 3.22 8.41
N TYR A 206 5.13 3.18 9.75
CA TYR A 206 6.37 3.22 10.53
C TYR A 206 7.16 1.92 10.36
N ALA A 207 6.47 0.77 10.46
CA ALA A 207 7.05 -0.55 10.32
C ALA A 207 6.81 -1.19 8.94
N HIS A 208 5.87 -0.66 8.14
CA HIS A 208 5.40 -1.24 6.87
C HIS A 208 5.11 -2.73 7.01
N VAL A 209 4.15 -3.04 7.89
CA VAL A 209 3.86 -4.41 8.31
C VAL A 209 3.24 -5.24 7.19
N SER A 210 3.61 -6.52 7.12
CA SER A 210 3.08 -7.43 6.11
C SER A 210 1.54 -7.45 6.12
N GLY A 211 0.96 -7.27 4.95
CA GLY A 211 -0.49 -7.23 4.75
C GLY A 211 -1.17 -5.89 5.04
N GLY A 212 -0.44 -4.93 5.61
CA GLY A 212 -0.91 -3.55 5.84
C GLY A 212 -1.43 -3.29 7.26
N MET A 213 -1.33 -2.03 7.68
CA MET A 213 -1.77 -1.59 9.01
C MET A 213 -3.26 -1.89 9.28
N ALA A 214 -4.11 -1.84 8.26
CA ALA A 214 -5.55 -2.08 8.40
C ALA A 214 -5.92 -3.49 8.88
N LEU A 215 -4.98 -4.46 8.80
CA LEU A 215 -5.14 -5.81 9.35
C LEU A 215 -4.68 -5.94 10.80
N GLN A 216 -4.07 -4.90 11.37
CA GLN A 216 -3.55 -4.91 12.72
C GLN A 216 -4.64 -4.57 13.75
N SER A 217 -4.36 -4.85 15.02
CA SER A 217 -5.23 -4.43 16.11
C SER A 217 -5.35 -2.90 16.19
N VAL A 218 -6.42 -2.38 16.77
CA VAL A 218 -6.63 -0.94 16.98
C VAL A 218 -5.41 -0.29 17.65
N SER A 219 -4.88 -0.93 18.72
CA SER A 219 -3.69 -0.45 19.42
C SER A 219 -2.46 -0.38 18.52
N ALA A 220 -2.23 -1.40 17.68
CA ALA A 220 -1.09 -1.42 16.77
C ALA A 220 -1.19 -0.35 15.68
N GLN A 221 -2.40 -0.09 15.16
CA GLN A 221 -2.65 0.97 14.17
C GLN A 221 -2.36 2.36 14.75
N TYR A 222 -2.84 2.66 15.96
CA TYR A 222 -2.52 3.92 16.66
C TYR A 222 -1.02 4.06 16.90
N ASN A 223 -0.38 2.99 17.37
CA ASN A 223 1.06 3.02 17.64
C ASN A 223 1.88 3.24 16.38
N ASP A 224 1.54 2.60 15.26
CA ASP A 224 2.26 2.81 13.99
C ASP A 224 2.18 4.26 13.53
N ALA A 225 0.97 4.85 13.51
CA ALA A 225 0.78 6.25 13.16
C ALA A 225 1.52 7.20 14.12
N TYR A 226 1.47 6.94 15.42
CA TYR A 226 2.16 7.73 16.44
C TYR A 226 3.68 7.69 16.29
N GLN A 227 4.25 6.49 16.11
CA GLN A 227 5.68 6.33 15.91
C GLN A 227 6.15 7.01 14.61
N MET A 228 5.33 6.94 13.55
CA MET A 228 5.65 7.62 12.30
C MET A 228 5.67 9.15 12.44
N LYS A 229 4.68 9.74 13.15
CA LYS A 229 4.64 11.17 13.44
C LYS A 229 5.87 11.62 14.25
N ASN A 230 6.23 10.87 15.29
CA ASN A 230 7.38 11.19 16.12
C ASN A 230 8.70 11.08 15.33
N LEU A 231 8.88 10.03 14.55
CA LEU A 231 10.06 9.85 13.72
C LEU A 231 10.26 11.01 12.74
N VAL A 232 9.19 11.42 12.04
CA VAL A 232 9.25 12.55 11.09
C VAL A 232 9.60 13.84 11.82
N ARG A 233 9.01 14.09 13.00
CA ARG A 233 9.33 15.26 13.82
C ARG A 233 10.80 15.26 14.28
N GLU A 234 11.29 14.12 14.77
CA GLU A 234 12.66 13.97 15.28
C GLU A 234 13.72 14.11 14.18
N VAL A 235 13.51 13.47 13.02
CA VAL A 235 14.52 13.39 11.97
C VAL A 235 14.46 14.59 11.02
N LEU A 236 13.26 15.05 10.69
CA LEU A 236 13.02 16.07 9.66
C LEU A 236 12.58 17.43 10.22
N GLY A 237 12.18 17.51 11.51
CA GLY A 237 11.75 18.75 12.14
C GLY A 237 10.40 19.29 11.67
N ILE A 238 9.56 18.46 11.03
CA ILE A 238 8.23 18.86 10.56
C ILE A 238 7.12 18.02 11.21
N GLU A 239 5.89 18.57 11.21
CA GLU A 239 4.71 17.84 11.64
C GLU A 239 4.14 17.03 10.46
N LEU A 240 3.98 15.71 10.67
CA LEU A 240 3.34 14.83 9.69
C LEU A 240 1.84 15.10 9.64
N LYS A 241 1.31 15.41 8.46
CA LYS A 241 -0.12 15.69 8.23
C LYS A 241 -0.76 14.75 7.23
N LEU A 242 0.02 14.13 6.35
CA LEU A 242 -0.44 13.26 5.29
C LEU A 242 -0.03 11.82 5.58
N TYR A 243 -0.89 10.89 5.24
CA TYR A 243 -0.59 9.47 5.41
C TYR A 243 -1.19 8.66 4.26
N ARG A 244 -0.43 7.70 3.75
CA ARG A 244 -0.92 6.66 2.84
C ARG A 244 -0.76 5.32 3.54
N PRO A 245 -1.86 4.55 3.76
CA PRO A 245 -1.75 3.22 4.33
C PRO A 245 -0.87 2.31 3.48
N ASP A 246 -0.03 1.52 4.13
CA ASP A 246 0.80 0.52 3.49
C ASP A 246 -0.05 -0.54 2.77
N TYR A 247 0.49 -1.09 1.67
CA TYR A 247 -0.23 -1.97 0.73
C TYR A 247 -1.52 -1.36 0.15
N GLU A 248 -1.75 -0.05 0.33
CA GLU A 248 -2.97 0.65 -0.12
C GLU A 248 -4.27 0.01 0.39
N LYS A 249 -4.16 -0.72 1.51
CA LYS A 249 -5.29 -1.36 2.20
C LYS A 249 -5.83 -0.46 3.29
N PHE A 250 -7.14 -0.36 3.33
CA PHE A 250 -7.86 0.45 4.31
C PHE A 250 -9.15 -0.24 4.76
N SER A 251 -9.69 0.20 5.87
CA SER A 251 -11.00 -0.17 6.40
C SER A 251 -11.68 1.07 6.98
N HIS A 252 -12.97 1.00 7.31
CA HIS A 252 -13.62 2.08 8.06
C HIS A 252 -12.89 2.40 9.36
N GLN A 253 -12.42 1.35 10.05
CA GLN A 253 -11.70 1.49 11.32
C GLN A 253 -10.33 2.14 11.12
N SER A 254 -9.52 1.69 10.16
CA SER A 254 -8.18 2.25 9.94
C SER A 254 -8.22 3.71 9.49
N LEU A 255 -9.18 4.08 8.62
CA LEU A 255 -9.35 5.48 8.20
C LEU A 255 -9.81 6.38 9.34
N ALA A 256 -10.69 5.87 10.22
CA ALA A 256 -11.13 6.62 11.40
C ALA A 256 -9.97 6.84 12.39
N ILE A 257 -9.10 5.84 12.59
CA ILE A 257 -7.89 5.95 13.43
C ILE A 257 -6.95 7.02 12.87
N LEU A 258 -6.65 6.99 11.57
CA LEU A 258 -5.77 8.00 10.96
C LEU A 258 -6.36 9.41 11.08
N ASN A 259 -7.67 9.56 10.90
CA ASN A 259 -8.34 10.83 11.10
C ASN A 259 -8.32 11.30 12.57
N ASP A 260 -8.50 10.39 13.53
CA ASP A 260 -8.40 10.67 14.97
C ASP A 260 -6.97 11.11 15.36
N MET A 261 -5.95 10.53 14.71
CA MET A 261 -4.53 10.95 14.82
C MET A 261 -4.22 12.28 14.11
N GLY A 262 -5.23 12.99 13.57
CA GLY A 262 -5.06 14.25 12.86
C GLY A 262 -4.37 14.12 11.50
N LEU A 263 -4.39 12.92 10.90
CA LEU A 263 -3.77 12.64 9.62
C LEU A 263 -4.83 12.63 8.50
N LYS A 264 -4.53 13.33 7.41
CA LYS A 264 -5.30 13.27 6.17
C LYS A 264 -4.82 12.07 5.36
N THR A 265 -5.72 11.13 5.09
CA THR A 265 -5.38 9.94 4.31
C THR A 265 -5.43 10.23 2.81
N ILE A 266 -4.37 9.89 2.10
CA ILE A 266 -4.26 10.08 0.64
C ILE A 266 -4.10 8.71 0.00
N MET A 267 -5.10 8.34 -0.78
CA MET A 267 -5.10 7.17 -1.64
C MET A 267 -4.72 7.58 -3.08
N GLN A 268 -5.13 6.83 -4.08
CA GLN A 268 -4.85 7.11 -5.47
C GLN A 268 -6.07 6.91 -6.35
N SER A 269 -6.06 7.55 -7.53
CA SER A 269 -7.01 7.30 -8.62
C SER A 269 -6.37 6.57 -9.80
N PHE A 270 -5.05 6.47 -9.81
CA PHE A 270 -4.26 5.69 -10.76
C PHE A 270 -3.05 5.07 -10.07
N ALA A 271 -2.81 3.81 -10.36
CA ALA A 271 -1.60 3.06 -10.05
C ALA A 271 -1.40 1.97 -11.11
N TYR A 272 -0.23 1.38 -11.14
CA TYR A 272 0.04 0.17 -11.93
C TYR A 272 1.10 -0.68 -11.23
N ARG A 273 1.49 -1.82 -11.82
CA ARG A 273 2.43 -2.74 -11.19
C ARG A 273 3.87 -2.30 -11.42
N ASP A 274 4.34 -1.37 -10.60
CA ASP A 274 5.67 -0.75 -10.64
C ASP A 274 6.47 -0.92 -9.33
N TYR A 275 6.00 -1.78 -8.44
CA TYR A 275 6.56 -1.99 -7.11
C TYR A 275 7.45 -3.24 -6.99
N LEU A 276 7.73 -3.91 -8.09
CA LEU A 276 8.62 -5.07 -8.15
C LEU A 276 9.97 -4.67 -8.78
N LEU A 277 11.05 -4.88 -8.04
CA LEU A 277 12.39 -4.43 -8.44
C LEU A 277 12.88 -5.04 -9.76
N GLU A 278 12.49 -6.28 -10.03
CA GLU A 278 12.93 -7.05 -11.22
C GLU A 278 12.00 -6.89 -12.43
N GLU A 279 10.88 -6.19 -12.29
CA GLU A 279 9.95 -5.92 -13.38
C GLU A 279 10.22 -4.54 -13.97
N HIS A 280 10.53 -4.51 -15.27
CA HIS A 280 10.76 -3.29 -16.03
C HIS A 280 9.72 -3.21 -17.15
N PRO A 281 8.53 -2.64 -16.89
CA PRO A 281 7.51 -2.44 -17.91
C PRO A 281 8.08 -1.62 -19.08
N ASP A 282 7.62 -1.93 -20.32
CA ASP A 282 8.08 -1.19 -21.50
C ASP A 282 7.74 0.30 -21.40
N ASN A 283 8.70 1.16 -21.70
CA ASN A 283 8.58 2.61 -21.59
C ASN A 283 7.45 3.18 -22.46
N ASN A 284 7.32 2.71 -23.70
CA ASN A 284 6.32 3.23 -24.62
C ASN A 284 4.92 2.79 -24.22
N GLU A 285 4.76 1.50 -23.85
CA GLU A 285 3.47 0.97 -23.38
C GLU A 285 3.02 1.67 -22.08
N THR A 286 3.95 1.92 -21.17
CA THR A 286 3.68 2.60 -19.90
C THR A 286 3.32 4.06 -20.14
N LEU A 287 4.06 4.77 -20.96
CA LEU A 287 3.76 6.17 -21.31
C LEU A 287 2.40 6.29 -22.02
N ASP A 288 2.09 5.37 -22.92
CA ASP A 288 0.78 5.33 -23.59
C ASP A 288 -0.36 5.01 -22.61
N MET A 289 -0.12 4.15 -21.64
CA MET A 289 -1.07 3.89 -20.56
C MET A 289 -1.31 5.16 -19.73
N PHE A 290 -0.27 5.89 -19.31
CA PHE A 290 -0.40 7.16 -18.58
C PHE A 290 -1.21 8.18 -19.39
N LYS A 291 -0.91 8.34 -20.68
CA LYS A 291 -1.66 9.23 -21.57
C LYS A 291 -3.13 8.84 -21.71
N LYS A 292 -3.42 7.56 -21.85
CA LYS A 292 -4.77 7.00 -22.02
C LYS A 292 -5.63 7.16 -20.77
N THR A 293 -5.02 7.01 -19.60
CA THR A 293 -5.73 7.04 -18.30
C THR A 293 -5.78 8.42 -17.66
N LEU A 294 -5.05 9.40 -18.21
CA LEU A 294 -4.99 10.77 -17.73
C LEU A 294 -6.39 11.37 -17.53
N HIS A 295 -6.66 11.90 -16.34
CA HIS A 295 -7.97 12.44 -15.98
C HIS A 295 -7.86 13.63 -15.01
N ASN A 296 -8.95 14.39 -14.91
CA ASN A 296 -9.02 15.54 -14.00
C ASN A 296 -8.89 15.10 -12.53
N GLY A 297 -8.05 15.79 -11.77
CA GLY A 297 -7.80 15.52 -10.36
C GLY A 297 -7.05 14.23 -10.12
N GLU A 298 -6.26 13.75 -11.10
CA GLU A 298 -5.54 12.49 -11.00
C GLU A 298 -4.55 12.48 -9.84
N ILE A 299 -4.64 11.47 -9.00
CA ILE A 299 -3.64 11.15 -7.99
C ILE A 299 -2.93 9.88 -8.46
N MET A 300 -1.71 10.01 -8.96
CA MET A 300 -0.89 8.90 -9.43
C MET A 300 -0.09 8.32 -8.25
N CYS A 301 -0.15 7.02 -8.06
CA CYS A 301 0.70 6.29 -7.12
C CYS A 301 1.80 5.57 -7.89
N LEU A 302 3.03 6.02 -7.73
CA LEU A 302 4.21 5.53 -8.44
C LEU A 302 5.34 5.18 -7.45
N HIS A 303 6.25 4.30 -7.89
CA HIS A 303 7.42 3.91 -7.10
C HIS A 303 8.71 4.25 -7.84
N PRO A 304 9.63 5.05 -7.25
CA PRO A 304 10.90 5.41 -7.90
C PRO A 304 11.84 4.22 -8.12
N LEU A 305 11.62 3.10 -7.43
CA LEU A 305 12.39 1.89 -7.66
C LEU A 305 12.26 1.34 -9.10
N CYS A 306 11.15 1.65 -9.79
CA CYS A 306 10.92 1.29 -11.18
C CYS A 306 11.63 2.27 -12.12
N ASP A 307 12.62 1.80 -12.88
CA ASP A 307 13.38 2.64 -13.82
C ASP A 307 12.50 3.28 -14.87
N THR A 308 11.50 2.55 -15.38
CA THR A 308 10.51 3.07 -16.35
C THR A 308 9.87 4.36 -15.88
N ASN A 309 9.47 4.47 -14.58
CA ASN A 309 8.88 5.70 -14.06
C ASN A 309 9.82 6.91 -14.16
N ILE A 310 11.12 6.70 -13.98
CA ILE A 310 12.11 7.77 -14.07
C ILE A 310 12.36 8.14 -15.53
N GLU A 311 12.52 7.13 -16.39
CA GLU A 311 12.87 7.31 -17.80
C GLU A 311 11.78 8.03 -18.60
N ILE A 312 10.49 7.75 -18.32
CA ILE A 312 9.37 8.37 -19.04
C ILE A 312 8.84 9.64 -18.39
N MET A 313 9.28 9.99 -17.17
CA MET A 313 8.68 11.10 -16.40
C MET A 313 8.77 12.44 -17.12
N GLN A 314 9.90 12.75 -17.75
CA GLN A 314 10.07 13.97 -18.52
C GLN A 314 9.04 14.07 -19.66
N ASP A 315 8.87 12.99 -20.41
CA ASP A 315 7.96 12.96 -21.56
C ASP A 315 6.49 13.03 -21.10
N PHE A 316 6.16 12.34 -20.00
CA PHE A 316 4.83 12.43 -19.41
C PHE A 316 4.49 13.85 -18.93
N ILE A 317 5.41 14.51 -18.20
CA ILE A 317 5.21 15.89 -17.73
C ILE A 317 4.99 16.84 -18.92
N THR A 318 5.80 16.69 -19.96
CA THR A 318 5.68 17.51 -21.17
C THR A 318 4.32 17.32 -21.83
N TYR A 319 3.92 16.06 -22.08
CA TYR A 319 2.64 15.73 -22.65
C TYR A 319 1.46 16.28 -21.82
N ALA A 320 1.48 16.07 -20.50
CA ALA A 320 0.40 16.51 -19.62
C ALA A 320 0.24 18.05 -19.65
N LYS A 321 1.35 18.79 -19.63
CA LYS A 321 1.33 20.27 -19.77
C LYS A 321 0.78 20.71 -21.12
N GLU A 322 1.10 20.04 -22.21
CA GLU A 322 0.54 20.30 -23.55
C GLU A 322 -0.98 20.03 -23.59
N GLN A 323 -1.49 19.08 -22.80
CA GLN A 323 -2.92 18.85 -22.62
C GLN A 323 -3.59 19.89 -21.70
N GLY A 324 -2.83 20.84 -21.15
CA GLY A 324 -3.31 21.91 -20.28
C GLY A 324 -3.44 21.50 -18.81
N TYR A 325 -2.80 20.41 -18.39
CA TYR A 325 -2.74 20.03 -16.98
C TYR A 325 -1.63 20.80 -16.24
N ILE A 326 -1.87 21.04 -14.97
CA ILE A 326 -0.87 21.56 -14.03
C ILE A 326 -0.57 20.50 -12.97
N PHE A 327 0.63 20.56 -12.41
CA PHE A 327 1.06 19.65 -11.34
C PHE A 327 1.03 20.36 -9.99
N LYS A 328 0.52 19.70 -8.96
CA LYS A 328 0.52 20.21 -7.58
C LYS A 328 0.94 19.11 -6.60
N SER A 329 1.60 19.49 -5.51
CA SER A 329 1.69 18.64 -4.32
C SER A 329 0.38 18.68 -3.53
N ILE A 330 0.13 17.63 -2.73
CA ILE A 330 -1.00 17.55 -1.81
C ILE A 330 -0.57 18.16 -0.46
N ASN A 331 -1.40 19.02 0.11
CA ASN A 331 -1.17 19.70 1.41
C ASN A 331 -2.29 19.40 2.40
#